data_044d3b917825a12cb7acd6476b770dfe
#
_entry.id   044d3b917825a12cb7acd6476b770dfe
#
_cell.length_a   1.000
_cell.length_b   1.000
_cell.length_c   1.000
_cell.angle_alpha   90.00
_cell.angle_beta   90.00
_cell.angle_gamma   90.00
#
_symmetry.space_group_name_H-M   'P 1'
#
loop_
_entity.id
_entity.type
_entity.pdbx_description
1 polymer ?
#
loop_
_entity_poly.entity_id
_entity_poly.type
_entity_poly.pdbx_seq_one_letter_code
_entity_poly.pdbx_strand_id
1 'polypeptide(L)'
;MRLNKIGYLLKEGFVSIFTHGFMSFASVTIIMACLIIMGSFSLLAINIDKLIKDLEQENEVVAFVDETLSDEEAAALETQIASVSNVSDVIFVSREEAMESFIADYENKELFEDIDSTVFRHRYVIYLEDISLMAQTKKDLEKFPGIAKVNAHLEIAKGFITVRNMVSAISLILVVILLTISIFIMANTVKLTTFGRREEIAIMKMVGASNAFIRCPFVVEGLILGLVGSGLAFLIQWGIYS
;
A
#
# COMPACT_ATOMS: atom_id res chain seq x y z
N MET A 1 -46.06 13.69 0.04
CA MET A 1 -46.32 12.39 -0.62
C MET A 1 -45.08 11.56 -0.97
N ARG A 2 -43.88 12.12 -1.18
CA ARG A 2 -42.66 11.36 -1.51
C ARG A 2 -41.99 10.66 -0.31
N LEU A 3 -41.99 11.27 0.87
CA LEU A 3 -41.38 10.71 2.10
C LEU A 3 -42.04 9.42 2.60
N ASN A 4 -43.37 9.32 2.50
CA ASN A 4 -44.08 8.10 2.91
C ASN A 4 -43.78 6.89 2.00
N LYS A 5 -43.42 7.14 0.72
CA LYS A 5 -43.02 6.08 -0.22
C LYS A 5 -41.64 5.51 0.11
N ILE A 6 -40.70 6.37 0.49
CA ILE A 6 -39.33 5.96 0.87
C ILE A 6 -39.37 5.14 2.18
N GLY A 7 -40.15 5.60 3.18
CA GLY A 7 -40.31 4.87 4.42
C GLY A 7 -40.94 3.49 4.24
N TYR A 8 -41.91 3.35 3.33
CA TYR A 8 -42.50 2.07 2.96
C TYR A 8 -41.44 1.13 2.31
N LEU A 9 -40.68 1.64 1.34
CA LEU A 9 -39.68 0.86 0.62
C LEU A 9 -38.52 0.40 1.54
N LEU A 10 -38.09 1.24 2.49
CA LEU A 10 -37.11 0.87 3.50
C LEU A 10 -37.65 -0.21 4.44
N LYS A 11 -38.88 -0.05 4.92
CA LYS A 11 -39.53 -1.05 5.77
C LYS A 11 -39.67 -2.38 5.07
N GLU A 12 -40.10 -2.38 3.80
CA GLU A 12 -40.29 -3.57 3.00
C GLU A 12 -38.96 -4.28 2.73
N GLY A 13 -37.88 -3.54 2.39
CA GLY A 13 -36.53 -4.10 2.25
C GLY A 13 -36.01 -4.72 3.55
N PHE A 14 -36.29 -4.09 4.71
CA PHE A 14 -35.88 -4.62 6.01
C PHE A 14 -36.65 -5.89 6.39
N VAL A 15 -37.96 -5.91 6.18
CA VAL A 15 -38.81 -7.09 6.43
C VAL A 15 -38.39 -8.28 5.52
N SER A 16 -38.05 -8.00 4.27
CA SER A 16 -37.59 -9.02 3.31
C SER A 16 -36.36 -9.78 3.82
N ILE A 17 -35.40 -9.07 4.46
CA ILE A 17 -34.18 -9.66 5.03
C ILE A 17 -34.53 -10.73 6.10
N PHE A 18 -35.51 -10.46 6.95
CA PHE A 18 -35.93 -11.39 8.00
C PHE A 18 -36.78 -12.53 7.46
N THR A 19 -37.60 -12.29 6.44
CA THR A 19 -38.45 -13.32 5.84
C THR A 19 -37.59 -14.39 5.13
N HIS A 20 -36.45 -13.99 4.56
CA HIS A 20 -35.50 -14.89 3.88
C HIS A 20 -34.17 -14.98 4.66
N GLY A 21 -34.26 -15.03 5.98
CA GLY A 21 -33.13 -14.86 6.92
C GLY A 21 -31.91 -15.71 6.62
N PHE A 22 -32.08 -16.98 6.22
CA PHE A 22 -30.95 -17.87 5.88
C PHE A 22 -30.18 -17.40 4.65
N MET A 23 -30.89 -16.95 3.59
CA MET A 23 -30.24 -16.45 2.38
C MET A 23 -29.56 -15.11 2.61
N SER A 24 -30.20 -14.21 3.39
CA SER A 24 -29.63 -12.93 3.77
C SER A 24 -28.38 -13.11 4.64
N PHE A 25 -28.41 -14.03 5.60
CA PHE A 25 -27.26 -14.38 6.43
C PHE A 25 -26.08 -14.92 5.60
N ALA A 26 -26.35 -15.86 4.69
CA ALA A 26 -25.32 -16.39 3.80
C ALA A 26 -24.68 -15.27 2.95
N SER A 27 -25.51 -14.37 2.39
CA SER A 27 -25.01 -13.25 1.59
C SER A 27 -24.14 -12.28 2.40
N VAL A 28 -24.56 -11.89 3.60
CA VAL A 28 -23.78 -11.03 4.51
C VAL A 28 -22.46 -11.70 4.87
N THR A 29 -22.48 -13.00 5.21
CA THR A 29 -21.26 -13.74 5.58
C THR A 29 -20.25 -13.78 4.43
N ILE A 30 -20.70 -14.02 3.20
CA ILE A 30 -19.82 -14.09 2.03
C ILE A 30 -19.27 -12.69 1.70
N ILE A 31 -20.13 -11.64 1.70
CA ILE A 31 -19.68 -10.26 1.47
C ILE A 31 -18.65 -9.87 2.53
N MET A 32 -18.92 -10.16 3.79
CA MET A 32 -18.01 -9.92 4.91
C MET A 32 -16.67 -10.63 4.69
N ALA A 33 -16.67 -11.91 4.36
CA ALA A 33 -15.46 -12.68 4.10
C ALA A 33 -14.65 -12.10 2.93
N CYS A 34 -15.31 -11.77 1.82
CA CYS A 34 -14.65 -11.14 0.67
C CYS A 34 -13.99 -9.81 1.04
N LEU A 35 -14.70 -8.98 1.81
CA LEU A 35 -14.19 -7.67 2.24
C LEU A 35 -13.04 -7.80 3.24
N ILE A 36 -13.08 -8.77 4.16
CA ILE A 36 -11.97 -9.04 5.09
C ILE A 36 -10.72 -9.46 4.31
N ILE A 37 -10.84 -10.40 3.38
CA ILE A 37 -9.72 -10.85 2.57
C ILE A 37 -9.15 -9.69 1.75
N MET A 38 -10.00 -8.93 1.05
CA MET A 38 -9.60 -7.79 0.24
C MET A 38 -8.87 -6.73 1.08
N GLY A 39 -9.45 -6.38 2.23
CA GLY A 39 -8.85 -5.39 3.12
C GLY A 39 -7.55 -5.87 3.75
N SER A 40 -7.44 -7.16 4.12
CA SER A 40 -6.19 -7.74 4.65
C SER A 40 -5.06 -7.67 3.63
N PHE A 41 -5.31 -8.00 2.37
CA PHE A 41 -4.30 -7.87 1.31
C PHE A 41 -3.95 -6.41 1.00
N SER A 42 -4.93 -5.50 1.03
CA SER A 42 -4.67 -4.07 0.86
C SER A 42 -3.81 -3.50 2.00
N LEU A 43 -4.11 -3.87 3.24
CA LEU A 43 -3.30 -3.50 4.40
C LEU A 43 -1.89 -4.08 4.33
N LEU A 44 -1.75 -5.34 3.90
CA LEU A 44 -0.45 -5.97 3.69
C LEU A 44 0.38 -5.19 2.67
N ALA A 45 -0.21 -4.82 1.53
CA ALA A 45 0.47 -4.05 0.50
C ALA A 45 0.95 -2.68 1.03
N ILE A 46 0.10 -1.96 1.79
CA ILE A 46 0.45 -0.67 2.40
C ILE A 46 1.57 -0.82 3.45
N ASN A 47 1.53 -1.88 4.26
CA ASN A 47 2.56 -2.11 5.28
C ASN A 47 3.90 -2.52 4.66
N ILE A 48 3.90 -3.29 3.57
CA ILE A 48 5.12 -3.58 2.81
C ILE A 48 5.70 -2.30 2.21
N ASP A 49 4.88 -1.42 1.65
CA ASP A 49 5.36 -0.13 1.13
C ASP A 49 5.99 0.74 2.24
N LYS A 50 5.42 0.74 3.45
CA LYS A 50 6.01 1.45 4.60
C LYS A 50 7.33 0.81 5.03
N LEU A 51 7.35 -0.52 5.19
CA LEU A 51 8.56 -1.24 5.57
C LEU A 51 9.70 -1.00 4.58
N ILE A 52 9.40 -0.99 3.28
CA ILE A 52 10.38 -0.70 2.24
C ILE A 52 10.90 0.74 2.39
N LYS A 53 10.02 1.72 2.64
CA LYS A 53 10.43 3.12 2.86
C LYS A 53 11.30 3.30 4.11
N ASP A 54 10.99 2.59 5.18
CA ASP A 54 11.81 2.61 6.39
C ASP A 54 13.18 2.00 6.12
N LEU A 55 13.25 0.90 5.36
CA LEU A 55 14.50 0.30 4.90
C LEU A 55 15.22 1.12 3.82
N GLU A 56 14.50 1.94 3.04
CA GLU A 56 15.09 2.90 2.10
C GLU A 56 15.95 3.94 2.80
N GLN A 57 15.57 4.35 4.02
CA GLN A 57 16.36 5.26 4.84
C GLN A 57 17.64 4.61 5.39
N GLU A 58 17.70 3.28 5.45
CA GLU A 58 18.91 2.53 5.84
C GLU A 58 19.78 2.14 4.63
N ASN A 59 19.23 2.16 3.40
CA ASN A 59 19.97 1.85 2.18
C ASN A 59 20.64 3.10 1.59
N GLU A 60 21.74 3.46 2.20
CA GLU A 60 22.57 4.59 1.82
C GLU A 60 23.26 4.34 0.47
N VAL A 61 23.30 5.36 -0.35
CA VAL A 61 24.22 5.45 -1.48
C VAL A 61 25.45 6.18 -1.00
N VAL A 62 26.59 5.51 -1.02
CA VAL A 62 27.85 6.09 -0.56
C VAL A 62 28.68 6.54 -1.77
N ALA A 63 28.92 7.85 -1.87
CA ALA A 63 29.79 8.43 -2.88
C ALA A 63 31.14 8.79 -2.25
N PHE A 64 32.20 8.16 -2.72
CA PHE A 64 33.57 8.44 -2.28
C PHE A 64 34.15 9.58 -3.09
N VAL A 65 34.71 10.55 -2.37
CA VAL A 65 35.36 11.71 -2.97
C VAL A 65 36.76 11.33 -3.48
N ASP A 66 37.21 12.01 -4.53
CA ASP A 66 38.55 11.81 -5.09
C ASP A 66 39.61 12.30 -4.10
N GLU A 67 40.68 11.53 -3.93
CA GLU A 67 41.77 11.83 -2.99
C GLU A 67 42.58 13.08 -3.37
N THR A 68 42.45 13.55 -4.61
CA THR A 68 43.15 14.73 -5.12
C THR A 68 42.53 16.04 -4.62
N LEU A 69 41.31 16.02 -4.10
CA LEU A 69 40.61 17.18 -3.59
C LEU A 69 41.03 17.49 -2.15
N SER A 70 41.13 18.77 -1.83
CA SER A 70 41.31 19.25 -0.46
C SER A 70 40.03 19.04 0.34
N ASP A 71 40.12 19.07 1.68
CA ASP A 71 39.01 18.92 2.60
C ASP A 71 37.91 19.97 2.34
N GLU A 72 38.31 21.21 2.01
CA GLU A 72 37.41 22.33 1.70
C GLU A 72 36.67 22.08 0.36
N GLU A 73 37.40 21.62 -0.67
CA GLU A 73 36.82 21.29 -1.97
C GLU A 73 35.90 20.07 -1.88
N ALA A 74 36.29 19.07 -1.08
CA ALA A 74 35.47 17.91 -0.81
C ALA A 74 34.14 18.29 -0.14
N ALA A 75 34.14 19.18 0.84
CA ALA A 75 32.94 19.66 1.51
C ALA A 75 32.04 20.53 0.59
N ALA A 76 32.61 21.25 -0.36
CA ALA A 76 31.88 22.13 -1.26
C ALA A 76 30.98 21.35 -2.28
N LEU A 77 31.21 20.05 -2.49
CA LEU A 77 30.41 19.21 -3.38
C LEU A 77 29.00 18.93 -2.82
N GLU A 78 28.77 19.10 -1.52
CA GLU A 78 27.50 18.80 -0.86
C GLU A 78 26.31 19.47 -1.55
N THR A 79 26.41 20.77 -1.83
CA THR A 79 25.34 21.55 -2.48
C THR A 79 25.05 21.03 -3.90
N GLN A 80 26.06 20.56 -4.62
CA GLN A 80 25.88 20.01 -5.96
C GLN A 80 25.22 18.65 -5.91
N ILE A 81 25.65 17.79 -5.00
CA ILE A 81 25.08 16.45 -4.79
C ILE A 81 23.62 16.56 -4.35
N ALA A 82 23.31 17.47 -3.42
CA ALA A 82 21.95 17.74 -2.96
C ALA A 82 21.01 18.24 -4.07
N SER A 83 21.55 18.81 -5.16
CA SER A 83 20.75 19.26 -6.31
C SER A 83 20.39 18.13 -7.29
N VAL A 84 20.92 16.93 -7.11
CA VAL A 84 20.63 15.78 -7.98
C VAL A 84 19.19 15.32 -7.75
N SER A 85 18.48 15.09 -8.84
CA SER A 85 17.12 14.54 -8.77
C SER A 85 17.09 13.22 -8.00
N ASN A 86 16.06 13.03 -7.16
CA ASN A 86 15.88 11.85 -6.31
C ASN A 86 16.82 11.77 -5.09
N VAL A 87 17.54 12.81 -4.77
CA VAL A 87 18.30 12.92 -3.52
C VAL A 87 17.42 13.64 -2.48
N SER A 88 17.17 12.99 -1.34
CA SER A 88 16.37 13.54 -0.25
C SER A 88 17.22 14.23 0.81
N ASP A 89 18.39 13.65 1.13
CA ASP A 89 19.33 14.18 2.11
C ASP A 89 20.76 13.77 1.77
N VAL A 90 21.74 14.58 2.21
CA VAL A 90 23.16 14.35 1.97
C VAL A 90 23.92 14.65 3.24
N ILE A 91 24.75 13.71 3.68
CA ILE A 91 25.60 13.86 4.84
C ILE A 91 27.05 13.71 4.39
N PHE A 92 27.85 14.75 4.61
CA PHE A 92 29.30 14.68 4.43
C PHE A 92 29.94 13.97 5.63
N VAL A 93 30.78 12.99 5.37
CA VAL A 93 31.54 12.24 6.38
C VAL A 93 33.03 12.44 6.09
N SER A 94 33.74 13.05 7.00
CA SER A 94 35.18 13.26 6.90
C SER A 94 35.93 11.92 6.99
N ARG A 95 37.24 11.94 6.68
CA ARG A 95 38.14 10.77 6.82
C ARG A 95 38.21 10.31 8.28
N GLU A 96 38.26 11.27 9.18
CA GLU A 96 38.35 11.05 10.63
C GLU A 96 37.06 10.40 11.14
N GLU A 97 35.90 10.97 10.79
CA GLU A 97 34.60 10.41 11.15
C GLU A 97 34.38 9.04 10.52
N ALA A 98 34.83 8.82 9.27
CA ALA A 98 34.76 7.53 8.60
C ALA A 98 35.60 6.47 9.32
N MET A 99 36.78 6.84 9.83
CA MET A 99 37.63 5.99 10.63
C MET A 99 37.00 5.69 11.99
N GLU A 100 36.48 6.72 12.69
CA GLU A 100 35.85 6.54 14.00
C GLU A 100 34.62 5.60 13.88
N SER A 101 33.78 5.80 12.88
CA SER A 101 32.62 4.93 12.66
C SER A 101 33.04 3.50 12.34
N PHE A 102 34.07 3.32 11.53
CA PHE A 102 34.60 1.99 11.21
C PHE A 102 35.12 1.25 12.46
N ILE A 103 35.90 1.96 13.30
CA ILE A 103 36.45 1.38 14.54
C ILE A 103 35.34 1.08 15.56
N ALA A 104 34.26 1.90 15.57
CA ALA A 104 33.16 1.70 16.50
C ALA A 104 32.41 0.36 16.28
N ASP A 105 32.41 -0.13 15.06
CA ASP A 105 31.73 -1.39 14.69
C ASP A 105 32.50 -2.66 15.14
N TYR A 106 33.73 -2.50 15.62
CA TYR A 106 34.57 -3.63 16.07
C TYR A 106 34.73 -3.65 17.60
N GLU A 107 34.64 -4.85 18.19
CA GLU A 107 34.83 -5.07 19.64
C GLU A 107 36.29 -4.79 20.09
N ASN A 108 37.28 -5.11 19.23
CA ASN A 108 38.71 -4.95 19.52
C ASN A 108 39.29 -3.69 18.88
N LYS A 109 39.07 -2.55 19.49
CA LYS A 109 39.55 -1.25 19.01
C LYS A 109 41.09 -1.10 18.99
N GLU A 110 41.77 -1.84 19.83
CA GLU A 110 43.26 -1.84 19.93
C GLU A 110 43.95 -2.29 18.62
N LEU A 111 43.28 -3.10 17.78
CA LEU A 111 43.82 -3.54 16.49
C LEU A 111 43.94 -2.40 15.45
N PHE A 112 43.33 -1.26 15.70
CA PHE A 112 43.20 -0.16 14.77
C PHE A 112 43.96 1.11 15.23
N GLU A 113 44.68 1.06 16.38
CA GLU A 113 45.39 2.22 16.93
C GLU A 113 46.50 2.75 16.02
N ASP A 114 47.10 1.90 15.18
CA ASP A 114 48.17 2.28 14.25
C ASP A 114 47.67 2.64 12.84
N ILE A 115 46.35 2.68 12.61
CA ILE A 115 45.81 3.06 11.31
C ILE A 115 45.66 4.56 11.19
N ASP A 116 46.33 5.13 10.18
CA ASP A 116 46.20 6.54 9.84
C ASP A 116 44.86 6.84 9.15
N SER A 117 44.24 7.96 9.48
CA SER A 117 42.97 8.40 8.84
C SER A 117 43.12 8.60 7.32
N THR A 118 44.35 8.77 6.82
CA THR A 118 44.63 8.87 5.36
C THR A 118 44.29 7.62 4.56
N VAL A 119 44.10 6.45 5.22
CA VAL A 119 43.63 5.21 4.58
C VAL A 119 42.13 5.32 4.20
N PHE A 120 41.42 6.19 4.90
CA PHE A 120 40.01 6.46 4.63
C PHE A 120 39.85 7.62 3.68
N ARG A 121 38.71 7.61 2.93
CA ARG A 121 38.33 8.70 2.03
C ARG A 121 37.18 9.49 2.58
N HIS A 122 37.15 10.77 2.26
CA HIS A 122 35.91 11.53 2.40
C HIS A 122 34.81 10.84 1.63
N ARG A 123 33.64 10.81 2.19
CA ARG A 123 32.48 10.18 1.56
C ARG A 123 31.22 11.00 1.84
N TYR A 124 30.29 10.89 0.93
CA TYR A 124 28.93 11.36 1.11
C TYR A 124 28.02 10.18 1.32
N VAL A 125 27.21 10.24 2.37
CA VAL A 125 26.09 9.36 2.62
C VAL A 125 24.87 10.05 2.05
N ILE A 126 24.24 9.43 1.05
CA ILE A 126 23.18 10.02 0.24
C ILE A 126 21.93 9.18 0.42
N TYR A 127 20.86 9.84 0.87
CA TYR A 127 19.54 9.24 1.01
C TYR A 127 18.70 9.56 -0.21
N LEU A 128 17.87 8.60 -0.65
CA LEU A 128 17.06 8.73 -1.86
C LEU A 128 15.58 8.91 -1.51
N GLU A 129 14.84 9.63 -2.35
CA GLU A 129 13.38 9.73 -2.26
C GLU A 129 12.68 8.44 -2.75
N ASP A 130 13.20 7.83 -3.83
CA ASP A 130 12.68 6.61 -4.44
C ASP A 130 13.82 5.66 -4.83
N ILE A 131 13.87 4.50 -4.17
CA ILE A 131 14.86 3.45 -4.42
C ILE A 131 14.78 2.89 -5.87
N SER A 132 13.62 3.03 -6.52
CA SER A 132 13.45 2.57 -7.91
C SER A 132 14.34 3.32 -8.89
N LEU A 133 14.74 4.55 -8.53
CA LEU A 133 15.61 5.41 -9.32
C LEU A 133 17.09 5.31 -8.92
N MET A 134 17.44 4.48 -7.91
CA MET A 134 18.81 4.34 -7.39
C MET A 134 19.85 4.09 -8.50
N ALA A 135 19.54 3.26 -9.47
CA ALA A 135 20.47 2.96 -10.57
C ALA A 135 20.74 4.18 -11.48
N GLN A 136 19.73 5.05 -11.66
CA GLN A 136 19.87 6.29 -12.42
C GLN A 136 20.64 7.33 -11.59
N THR A 137 20.25 7.53 -10.33
CA THR A 137 20.92 8.45 -9.42
C THR A 137 22.40 8.11 -9.26
N LYS A 138 22.75 6.81 -9.12
CA LYS A 138 24.14 6.36 -9.11
C LYS A 138 24.91 6.84 -10.33
N LYS A 139 24.36 6.64 -11.55
CA LYS A 139 25.00 7.08 -12.80
C LYS A 139 25.16 8.60 -12.90
N ASP A 140 24.21 9.33 -12.34
CA ASP A 140 24.28 10.79 -12.36
C ASP A 140 25.32 11.30 -11.36
N LEU A 141 25.42 10.69 -10.18
CA LEU A 141 26.48 10.97 -9.21
C LEU A 141 27.89 10.62 -9.72
N GLU A 142 28.04 9.51 -10.46
CA GLU A 142 29.34 9.11 -11.05
C GLU A 142 29.87 10.09 -12.13
N LYS A 143 29.03 10.99 -12.64
CA LYS A 143 29.43 12.02 -13.61
C LYS A 143 30.00 13.27 -12.97
N PHE A 144 29.83 13.45 -11.66
CA PHE A 144 30.30 14.65 -10.98
C PHE A 144 31.83 14.66 -10.87
N PRO A 145 32.48 15.76 -11.29
CA PRO A 145 33.91 15.93 -11.06
C PRO A 145 34.19 15.92 -9.56
N GLY A 146 35.15 15.11 -9.13
CA GLY A 146 35.50 14.97 -7.72
C GLY A 146 34.85 13.78 -7.01
N ILE A 147 33.96 13.03 -7.67
CA ILE A 147 33.47 11.74 -7.16
C ILE A 147 34.29 10.62 -7.82
N ALA A 148 35.03 9.88 -7.01
CA ALA A 148 35.87 8.77 -7.49
C ALA A 148 35.08 7.49 -7.72
N LYS A 149 34.11 7.20 -6.84
CA LYS A 149 33.32 5.96 -6.90
C LYS A 149 31.99 6.15 -6.17
N VAL A 150 30.94 5.54 -6.68
CA VAL A 150 29.64 5.47 -6.02
C VAL A 150 29.28 4.01 -5.73
N ASN A 151 29.12 3.69 -4.45
CA ASN A 151 28.62 2.40 -4.01
C ASN A 151 27.12 2.51 -3.74
N ALA A 152 26.35 1.59 -4.31
CA ALA A 152 24.92 1.47 -4.10
C ALA A 152 24.54 -0.01 -4.15
N HIS A 153 23.71 -0.46 -3.25
CA HIS A 153 23.28 -1.86 -3.16
C HIS A 153 22.13 -2.16 -4.14
N LEU A 154 22.41 -2.05 -5.46
CA LEU A 154 21.40 -2.19 -6.53
C LEU A 154 20.65 -3.52 -6.51
N GLU A 155 21.31 -4.61 -6.11
CA GLU A 155 20.66 -5.93 -6.07
C GLU A 155 19.63 -6.01 -4.93
N ILE A 156 19.92 -5.38 -3.80
CA ILE A 156 19.00 -5.26 -2.66
C ILE A 156 17.80 -4.40 -3.09
N ALA A 157 18.06 -3.24 -3.69
CA ALA A 157 17.02 -2.35 -4.21
C ALA A 157 16.09 -3.05 -5.19
N LYS A 158 16.64 -3.79 -6.16
CA LYS A 158 15.85 -4.57 -7.13
C LYS A 158 15.01 -5.64 -6.43
N GLY A 159 15.55 -6.30 -5.39
CA GLY A 159 14.83 -7.27 -4.58
C GLY A 159 13.58 -6.65 -3.95
N PHE A 160 13.71 -5.53 -3.29
CA PHE A 160 12.59 -4.80 -2.68
C PHE A 160 11.54 -4.36 -3.70
N ILE A 161 11.95 -3.76 -4.82
CA ILE A 161 11.05 -3.37 -5.90
C ILE A 161 10.28 -4.56 -6.44
N THR A 162 10.96 -5.69 -6.62
CA THR A 162 10.34 -6.92 -7.13
C THR A 162 9.26 -7.43 -6.16
N VAL A 163 9.57 -7.52 -4.88
CA VAL A 163 8.61 -7.96 -3.84
C VAL A 163 7.41 -7.01 -3.79
N ARG A 164 7.64 -5.69 -3.76
CA ARG A 164 6.59 -4.68 -3.79
C ARG A 164 5.66 -4.85 -4.98
N ASN A 165 6.22 -4.98 -6.18
CA ASN A 165 5.45 -5.12 -7.42
C ASN A 165 4.66 -6.44 -7.45
N MET A 166 5.23 -7.55 -6.98
CA MET A 166 4.55 -8.84 -6.88
C MET A 166 3.36 -8.76 -5.91
N VAL A 167 3.56 -8.21 -4.71
CA VAL A 167 2.48 -8.10 -3.72
C VAL A 167 1.38 -7.17 -4.21
N SER A 168 1.74 -6.04 -4.82
CA SER A 168 0.78 -5.09 -5.39
C SER A 168 -0.03 -5.73 -6.52
N ALA A 169 0.62 -6.46 -7.43
CA ALA A 169 -0.06 -7.15 -8.54
C ALA A 169 -1.01 -8.24 -8.03
N ILE A 170 -0.58 -9.07 -7.08
CA ILE A 170 -1.41 -10.12 -6.47
C ILE A 170 -2.60 -9.49 -5.76
N SER A 171 -2.38 -8.42 -4.98
CA SER A 171 -3.46 -7.71 -4.28
C SER A 171 -4.49 -7.15 -5.25
N LEU A 172 -4.06 -6.53 -6.35
CA LEU A 172 -4.97 -5.99 -7.36
C LEU A 172 -5.81 -7.09 -8.02
N ILE A 173 -5.20 -8.21 -8.39
CA ILE A 173 -5.89 -9.36 -8.99
C ILE A 173 -6.93 -9.92 -8.01
N LEU A 174 -6.57 -10.11 -6.75
CA LEU A 174 -7.48 -10.59 -5.72
C LEU A 174 -8.65 -9.65 -5.51
N VAL A 175 -8.41 -8.33 -5.44
CA VAL A 175 -9.48 -7.32 -5.32
C VAL A 175 -10.48 -7.46 -6.46
N VAL A 176 -10.01 -7.55 -7.71
CA VAL A 176 -10.89 -7.68 -8.89
C VAL A 176 -11.70 -8.97 -8.86
N ILE A 177 -11.07 -10.09 -8.51
CA ILE A 177 -11.74 -11.40 -8.42
C ILE A 177 -12.82 -11.37 -7.32
N LEU A 178 -12.46 -10.93 -6.11
CA LEU A 178 -13.37 -10.90 -4.96
C LEU A 178 -14.52 -9.93 -5.18
N LEU A 179 -14.28 -8.78 -5.81
CA LEU A 179 -15.32 -7.82 -6.18
C LEU A 179 -16.29 -8.45 -7.19
N THR A 180 -15.77 -9.15 -8.20
CA THR A 180 -16.60 -9.86 -9.19
C THR A 180 -17.46 -10.94 -8.54
N ILE A 181 -16.89 -11.74 -7.64
CA ILE A 181 -17.60 -12.76 -6.89
C ILE A 181 -18.69 -12.12 -6.02
N SER A 182 -18.40 -11.03 -5.32
CA SER A 182 -19.34 -10.31 -4.48
C SER A 182 -20.54 -9.80 -5.27
N ILE A 183 -20.31 -9.20 -6.43
CA ILE A 183 -21.38 -8.73 -7.34
C ILE A 183 -22.23 -9.92 -7.82
N PHE A 184 -21.59 -11.02 -8.20
CA PHE A 184 -22.30 -12.21 -8.70
C PHE A 184 -23.20 -12.83 -7.61
N ILE A 185 -22.69 -12.93 -6.38
CA ILE A 185 -23.47 -13.44 -5.24
C ILE A 185 -24.65 -12.52 -4.93
N MET A 186 -24.42 -11.20 -4.90
CA MET A 186 -25.48 -10.22 -4.68
C MET A 186 -26.57 -10.35 -5.76
N ALA A 187 -26.17 -10.43 -7.02
CA ALA A 187 -27.11 -10.60 -8.14
C ALA A 187 -27.94 -11.88 -8.03
N ASN A 188 -27.31 -13.00 -7.63
CA ASN A 188 -28.01 -14.27 -7.41
C ASN A 188 -28.98 -14.18 -6.23
N THR A 189 -28.60 -13.58 -5.12
CA THR A 189 -29.47 -13.38 -3.95
C THR A 189 -30.71 -12.58 -4.33
N VAL A 190 -30.50 -11.43 -4.98
CA VAL A 190 -31.63 -10.59 -5.46
C VAL A 190 -32.54 -11.36 -6.42
N LYS A 191 -31.95 -12.15 -7.33
CA LYS A 191 -32.73 -12.98 -8.26
C LYS A 191 -33.58 -14.01 -7.54
N LEU A 192 -33.04 -14.71 -6.54
CA LEU A 192 -33.77 -15.72 -5.76
C LEU A 192 -34.88 -15.07 -4.92
N THR A 193 -34.63 -13.94 -4.26
CA THR A 193 -35.64 -13.16 -3.52
C THR A 193 -36.77 -12.72 -4.46
N THR A 194 -36.43 -12.21 -5.66
CA THR A 194 -37.42 -11.79 -6.65
C THR A 194 -38.25 -12.95 -7.12
N PHE A 195 -37.67 -14.15 -7.30
CA PHE A 195 -38.39 -15.34 -7.71
C PHE A 195 -39.38 -15.83 -6.64
N GLY A 196 -39.01 -15.78 -5.37
CA GLY A 196 -39.89 -16.11 -4.24
C GLY A 196 -41.11 -15.20 -4.15
N ARG A 197 -40.99 -13.93 -4.61
CA ARG A 197 -42.08 -12.92 -4.56
C ARG A 197 -42.79 -12.74 -5.93
N ARG A 198 -42.72 -13.71 -6.83
CA ARG A 198 -43.24 -13.58 -8.20
C ARG A 198 -44.74 -13.28 -8.27
N GLU A 199 -45.55 -13.84 -7.34
CA GLU A 199 -47.00 -13.61 -7.29
C GLU A 199 -47.34 -12.17 -6.87
N GLU A 200 -46.68 -11.64 -5.86
CA GLU A 200 -46.80 -10.25 -5.45
C GLU A 200 -46.44 -9.29 -6.59
N ILE A 201 -45.34 -9.59 -7.28
CA ILE A 201 -44.87 -8.79 -8.43
C ILE A 201 -45.90 -8.86 -9.58
N ALA A 202 -46.55 -10.01 -9.83
CA ALA A 202 -47.58 -10.15 -10.83
C ALA A 202 -48.80 -9.27 -10.49
N ILE A 203 -49.24 -9.27 -9.24
CA ILE A 203 -50.36 -8.43 -8.77
C ILE A 203 -49.99 -6.94 -8.92
N MET A 204 -48.79 -6.53 -8.51
CA MET A 204 -48.33 -5.14 -8.68
C MET A 204 -48.33 -4.69 -10.15
N LYS A 205 -47.94 -5.58 -11.08
CA LYS A 205 -47.96 -5.28 -12.51
C LYS A 205 -49.39 -5.16 -13.03
N MET A 206 -50.33 -5.99 -12.59
CA MET A 206 -51.74 -5.91 -12.98
C MET A 206 -52.38 -4.58 -12.55
N VAL A 207 -51.98 -4.04 -11.40
CA VAL A 207 -52.46 -2.74 -10.89
C VAL A 207 -51.73 -1.55 -11.54
N GLY A 208 -50.78 -1.81 -12.47
CA GLY A 208 -50.08 -0.75 -13.21
C GLY A 208 -48.84 -0.18 -12.51
N ALA A 209 -48.23 -0.89 -11.57
CA ALA A 209 -46.99 -0.44 -10.93
C ALA A 209 -45.82 -0.35 -11.93
N SER A 210 -45.03 0.71 -11.84
CA SER A 210 -43.85 0.88 -12.70
C SER A 210 -42.75 -0.13 -12.36
N ASN A 211 -41.93 -0.50 -13.35
CA ASN A 211 -40.82 -1.42 -13.14
C ASN A 211 -39.79 -0.87 -12.11
N ALA A 212 -39.60 0.44 -12.02
CA ALA A 212 -38.77 1.05 -11.02
C ALA A 212 -39.30 0.85 -9.59
N PHE A 213 -40.62 0.96 -9.40
CA PHE A 213 -41.25 0.75 -8.10
C PHE A 213 -41.13 -0.71 -7.66
N ILE A 214 -41.27 -1.67 -8.59
CA ILE A 214 -41.15 -3.12 -8.33
C ILE A 214 -39.70 -3.48 -7.95
N ARG A 215 -38.69 -2.85 -8.56
CA ARG A 215 -37.27 -3.16 -8.34
C ARG A 215 -36.70 -2.48 -7.09
N CYS A 216 -37.24 -1.35 -6.68
CA CYS A 216 -36.71 -0.53 -5.60
C CYS A 216 -36.51 -1.28 -4.27
N PRO A 217 -37.44 -2.11 -3.77
CA PRO A 217 -37.25 -2.89 -2.53
C PRO A 217 -36.04 -3.80 -2.57
N PHE A 218 -35.77 -4.45 -3.71
CA PHE A 218 -34.62 -5.35 -3.88
C PHE A 218 -33.28 -4.60 -3.92
N VAL A 219 -33.26 -3.39 -4.47
CA VAL A 219 -32.07 -2.51 -4.41
C VAL A 219 -31.80 -2.08 -2.98
N VAL A 220 -32.84 -1.73 -2.22
CA VAL A 220 -32.73 -1.37 -0.81
C VAL A 220 -32.26 -2.56 0.03
N GLU A 221 -32.79 -3.76 -0.21
CA GLU A 221 -32.35 -5.01 0.43
C GLU A 221 -30.86 -5.23 0.20
N GLY A 222 -30.40 -5.18 -1.07
CA GLY A 222 -29.00 -5.34 -1.41
C GLY A 222 -28.09 -4.28 -0.75
N LEU A 223 -28.55 -3.02 -0.68
CA LEU A 223 -27.82 -1.95 -0.02
C LEU A 223 -27.66 -2.19 1.49
N ILE A 224 -28.73 -2.63 2.16
CA ILE A 224 -28.70 -2.96 3.59
C ILE A 224 -27.75 -4.14 3.86
N LEU A 225 -27.85 -5.22 3.07
CA LEU A 225 -26.96 -6.38 3.19
C LEU A 225 -25.49 -5.99 2.99
N GLY A 226 -25.22 -5.14 2.00
CA GLY A 226 -23.89 -4.60 1.74
C GLY A 226 -23.35 -3.73 2.90
N LEU A 227 -24.19 -2.86 3.44
CA LEU A 227 -23.81 -2.01 4.58
C LEU A 227 -23.55 -2.83 5.85
N VAL A 228 -24.38 -3.81 6.14
CA VAL A 228 -24.19 -4.71 7.30
C VAL A 228 -22.91 -5.54 7.12
N GLY A 229 -22.72 -6.14 5.94
CA GLY A 229 -21.53 -6.93 5.63
C GLY A 229 -20.24 -6.12 5.70
N SER A 230 -20.24 -4.90 5.15
CA SER A 230 -19.08 -4.01 5.19
C SER A 230 -18.80 -3.47 6.60
N GLY A 231 -19.84 -3.14 7.35
CA GLY A 231 -19.71 -2.69 8.75
C GLY A 231 -19.07 -3.78 9.63
N LEU A 232 -19.56 -5.03 9.51
CA LEU A 232 -18.99 -6.15 10.25
C LEU A 232 -17.54 -6.45 9.81
N ALA A 233 -17.25 -6.43 8.52
CA ALA A 233 -15.89 -6.61 8.00
C ALA A 233 -14.93 -5.55 8.55
N PHE A 234 -15.36 -4.28 8.55
CA PHE A 234 -14.59 -3.17 9.09
C PHE A 234 -14.30 -3.34 10.59
N LEU A 235 -15.31 -3.70 11.39
CA LEU A 235 -15.14 -3.90 12.84
C LEU A 235 -14.17 -5.05 13.14
N ILE A 236 -14.24 -6.15 12.39
CA ILE A 236 -13.34 -7.30 12.56
C ILE A 236 -11.92 -6.89 12.17
N GLN A 237 -11.73 -6.21 11.04
CA GLN A 237 -10.42 -5.72 10.63
C GLN A 237 -9.82 -4.71 11.58
N TRP A 238 -10.63 -3.79 12.07
CA TRP A 238 -10.20 -2.85 13.10
C TRP A 238 -9.68 -3.59 14.36
N GLY A 239 -10.45 -4.61 14.84
CA GLY A 239 -10.05 -5.38 16.01
C GLY A 239 -8.79 -6.24 15.82
N ILE A 240 -8.49 -6.65 14.59
CA ILE A 240 -7.26 -7.40 14.28
C ILE A 240 -6.05 -6.47 14.15
N TYR A 241 -6.26 -5.25 13.65
CA TYR A 241 -5.18 -4.30 13.36
C TYR A 241 -4.85 -3.37 14.54
N SER A 242 -5.78 -3.20 15.49
CA SER A 242 -5.60 -2.41 16.71
C SER A 242 -4.81 -3.18 17.78
#